data_e46e7af7a4ed72569803090f3357f421
#
_entry.id   e46e7af7a4ed72569803090f3357f421
#
_cell.length_a   1.000
_cell.length_b   1.000
_cell.length_c   1.000
_cell.angle_alpha   90.00
_cell.angle_beta   90.00
_cell.angle_gamma   90.00
#
_symmetry.space_group_name_H-M   'P 1'
#
loop_
_entity.id
_entity.type
_entity.pdbx_description
1 polymer ?
#
loop_
_entity_poly.entity_id
_entity_poly.type
_entity_poly.pdbx_seq_one_letter_code
_entity_poly.pdbx_strand_id
1 'polypeptide(L)'
;MVNFSLEGKVALVTGASYGIGFALAMAYAQAGATVVFNDIKQELVDKGLAAYEAEGVKAHGYVCDVTNEDQVNNMVAQIEKEVGVIDILVNNAGIIKRIPMHEMTAAEFRQVIDIDLNGPFIVAKAVIPSMIKKGHGKIINICSM
;
A
#
# COMPACT_ATOMS: atom_id res chain seq x y z
N MET A 1 -26.06 -4.28 16.64
CA MET A 1 -25.45 -3.13 15.94
C MET A 1 -24.23 -3.64 15.19
N VAL A 2 -24.09 -3.30 13.93
CA VAL A 2 -22.91 -3.70 13.16
C VAL A 2 -21.73 -2.85 13.64
N ASN A 3 -20.63 -3.50 14.05
CA ASN A 3 -19.41 -2.82 14.45
C ASN A 3 -18.44 -2.78 13.27
N PHE A 4 -18.13 -1.58 12.76
CA PHE A 4 -17.15 -1.36 11.70
C PHE A 4 -15.76 -0.95 12.23
N SER A 5 -15.52 -1.09 13.54
CA SER A 5 -14.23 -0.78 14.14
C SER A 5 -13.12 -1.67 13.57
N LEU A 6 -11.98 -1.05 13.26
CA LEU A 6 -10.73 -1.70 12.87
C LEU A 6 -9.68 -1.61 13.98
N GLU A 7 -10.11 -1.36 15.21
CA GLU A 7 -9.22 -1.29 16.37
C GLU A 7 -8.37 -2.57 16.49
N GLY A 8 -7.08 -2.39 16.70
CA GLY A 8 -6.10 -3.49 16.76
C GLY A 8 -5.72 -4.11 15.41
N LYS A 9 -6.21 -3.58 14.27
CA LYS A 9 -5.83 -4.04 12.93
C LYS A 9 -4.71 -3.18 12.39
N VAL A 10 -3.80 -3.82 11.64
CA VAL A 10 -2.74 -3.16 10.88
C VAL A 10 -3.14 -3.14 9.41
N ALA A 11 -3.22 -1.95 8.83
CA ALA A 11 -3.58 -1.75 7.43
C ALA A 11 -2.39 -1.17 6.65
N LEU A 12 -1.90 -1.92 5.66
CA LEU A 12 -0.91 -1.47 4.68
C LEU A 12 -1.63 -0.97 3.42
N VAL A 13 -1.41 0.29 3.08
CA VAL A 13 -1.90 0.90 1.83
C VAL A 13 -0.71 1.31 0.98
N THR A 14 -0.52 0.69 -0.18
CA THR A 14 0.62 1.01 -1.05
C THR A 14 0.39 2.30 -1.82
N GLY A 15 1.46 3.11 -2.01
CA GLY A 15 1.38 4.37 -2.73
C GLY A 15 0.46 5.41 -2.06
N ALA A 16 0.50 5.49 -0.73
CA ALA A 16 -0.47 6.28 0.04
C ALA A 16 0.11 7.54 0.69
N SER A 17 1.16 8.12 0.11
CA SER A 17 1.69 9.42 0.54
C SER A 17 0.75 10.58 0.23
N TYR A 18 -0.14 10.41 -0.76
CA TYR A 18 -1.12 11.41 -1.20
C TYR A 18 -2.26 10.74 -2.00
N GLY A 19 -3.24 11.53 -2.42
CA GLY A 19 -4.31 11.12 -3.34
C GLY A 19 -5.27 10.07 -2.76
N ILE A 20 -5.70 9.13 -3.62
CA ILE A 20 -6.68 8.10 -3.26
C ILE A 20 -6.16 7.21 -2.13
N GLY A 21 -4.90 6.77 -2.22
CA GLY A 21 -4.29 5.94 -1.18
C GLY A 21 -4.27 6.62 0.18
N PHE A 22 -3.91 7.90 0.23
CA PHE A 22 -3.96 8.72 1.44
C PHE A 22 -5.38 8.78 2.02
N ALA A 23 -6.39 9.07 1.19
CA ALA A 23 -7.78 9.15 1.63
C ALA A 23 -8.29 7.81 2.19
N LEU A 24 -7.94 6.69 1.54
CA LEU A 24 -8.26 5.35 2.03
C LEU A 24 -7.59 5.06 3.38
N ALA A 25 -6.30 5.36 3.51
CA ALA A 25 -5.56 5.16 4.74
C ALA A 25 -6.10 6.02 5.89
N MET A 26 -6.50 7.26 5.61
CA MET A 26 -7.19 8.13 6.58
C MET A 26 -8.52 7.52 7.06
N ALA A 27 -9.31 6.95 6.16
CA ALA A 27 -10.56 6.28 6.54
C ALA A 27 -10.29 5.05 7.43
N TYR A 28 -9.24 4.27 7.16
CA TYR A 28 -8.82 3.17 8.04
C TYR A 28 -8.38 3.66 9.41
N ALA A 29 -7.61 4.76 9.47
CA ALA A 29 -7.19 5.36 10.75
C ALA A 29 -8.41 5.84 11.56
N GLN A 30 -9.38 6.49 10.93
CA GLN A 30 -10.62 6.93 11.57
C GLN A 30 -11.46 5.75 12.09
N ALA A 31 -11.37 4.59 11.45
CA ALA A 31 -11.99 3.35 11.92
C ALA A 31 -11.20 2.64 13.04
N GLY A 32 -10.03 3.16 13.43
CA GLY A 32 -9.20 2.65 14.52
C GLY A 32 -8.03 1.76 14.11
N ALA A 33 -7.77 1.58 12.81
CA ALA A 33 -6.62 0.81 12.35
C ALA A 33 -5.30 1.56 12.55
N THR A 34 -4.23 0.81 12.80
CA THR A 34 -2.86 1.32 12.66
C THR A 34 -2.51 1.38 11.19
N VAL A 35 -2.21 2.57 10.69
CA VAL A 35 -1.91 2.82 9.28
C VAL A 35 -0.43 2.66 8.99
N VAL A 36 -0.15 1.86 7.97
CA VAL A 36 1.17 1.71 7.36
C VAL A 36 1.04 2.03 5.88
N PHE A 37 2.00 2.74 5.33
CA PHE A 37 2.02 3.05 3.90
C PHE A 37 3.45 3.02 3.34
N ASN A 38 3.56 2.92 2.03
CA ASN A 38 4.82 3.09 1.33
C ASN A 38 4.69 4.06 0.16
N ASP A 39 5.83 4.52 -0.27
CA ASP A 39 5.99 5.18 -1.55
C ASP A 39 7.40 4.89 -2.12
N ILE A 40 7.63 5.24 -3.39
CA ILE A 40 8.86 4.89 -4.10
C ILE A 40 10.06 5.76 -3.72
N LYS A 41 9.84 6.94 -3.11
CA LYS A 41 10.89 7.90 -2.74
C LYS A 41 10.74 8.38 -1.31
N GLN A 42 11.87 8.57 -0.64
CA GLN A 42 11.91 9.10 0.73
C GLN A 42 11.17 10.44 0.85
N GLU A 43 11.37 11.35 -0.09
CA GLU A 43 10.68 12.65 -0.11
C GLU A 43 9.15 12.52 -0.07
N LEU A 44 8.59 11.54 -0.82
CA LEU A 44 7.15 11.27 -0.82
C LEU A 44 6.69 10.70 0.52
N VAL A 45 7.47 9.78 1.08
CA VAL A 45 7.17 9.21 2.41
C VAL A 45 7.19 10.31 3.48
N ASP A 46 8.19 11.18 3.47
CA ASP A 46 8.30 12.29 4.45
C ASP A 46 7.12 13.27 4.33
N LYS A 47 6.73 13.63 3.10
CA LYS A 47 5.53 14.45 2.86
C LYS A 47 4.25 13.75 3.32
N GLY A 48 4.15 12.45 3.07
CA GLY A 48 3.02 11.65 3.54
C GLY A 48 2.92 11.64 5.06
N LEU A 49 4.02 11.34 5.75
CA LEU A 49 4.07 11.35 7.22
C LEU A 49 3.64 12.69 7.80
N ALA A 50 4.14 13.81 7.24
CA ALA A 50 3.74 15.14 7.66
C ALA A 50 2.23 15.42 7.43
N ALA A 51 1.68 14.91 6.31
CA ALA A 51 0.26 15.06 6.02
C ALA A 51 -0.62 14.24 6.99
N TYR A 52 -0.23 12.99 7.33
CA TYR A 52 -0.92 12.19 8.34
C TYR A 52 -0.86 12.86 9.73
N GLU A 53 0.30 13.36 10.12
CA GLU A 53 0.49 14.05 11.40
C GLU A 53 -0.38 15.32 11.50
N ALA A 54 -0.48 16.10 10.42
CA ALA A 54 -1.34 17.29 10.36
C ALA A 54 -2.82 16.97 10.59
N GLU A 55 -3.27 15.77 10.24
CA GLU A 55 -4.61 15.25 10.48
C GLU A 55 -4.74 14.49 11.82
N GLY A 56 -3.70 14.51 12.66
CA GLY A 56 -3.69 13.85 13.96
C GLY A 56 -3.53 12.32 13.89
N VAL A 57 -3.09 11.79 12.76
CA VAL A 57 -2.89 10.34 12.55
C VAL A 57 -1.41 10.00 12.64
N LYS A 58 -1.07 9.07 13.54
CA LYS A 58 0.26 8.47 13.57
C LYS A 58 0.34 7.33 12.56
N ALA A 59 0.92 7.60 11.39
CA ALA A 59 1.17 6.60 10.37
C ALA A 59 2.63 6.13 10.37
N HIS A 60 2.87 4.96 9.78
CA HIS A 60 4.21 4.40 9.57
C HIS A 60 4.50 4.36 8.07
N GLY A 61 5.55 5.05 7.65
CA GLY A 61 5.92 5.18 6.23
C GLY A 61 7.20 4.42 5.89
N TYR A 62 7.20 3.77 4.73
CA TYR A 62 8.34 2.99 4.24
C TYR A 62 8.65 3.34 2.79
N VAL A 63 9.93 3.38 2.43
CA VAL A 63 10.36 3.51 1.03
C VAL A 63 10.43 2.12 0.42
N CYS A 64 9.68 1.89 -0.66
CA CYS A 64 9.67 0.60 -1.34
C CYS A 64 9.14 0.75 -2.77
N ASP A 65 9.86 0.18 -3.72
CA ASP A 65 9.36 -0.09 -5.06
C ASP A 65 8.58 -1.41 -5.04
N VAL A 66 7.27 -1.34 -5.28
CA VAL A 66 6.38 -2.52 -5.25
C VAL A 66 6.69 -3.55 -6.34
N THR A 67 7.45 -3.18 -7.37
CA THR A 67 7.91 -4.08 -8.44
C THR A 67 9.18 -4.84 -8.07
N ASN A 68 9.84 -4.45 -6.99
CA ASN A 68 11.06 -5.09 -6.51
C ASN A 68 10.74 -6.06 -5.36
N GLU A 69 10.78 -7.37 -5.64
CA GLU A 69 10.40 -8.41 -4.68
C GLU A 69 11.24 -8.38 -3.40
N ASP A 70 12.55 -8.15 -3.50
CA ASP A 70 13.42 -8.08 -2.32
C ASP A 70 13.10 -6.88 -1.41
N GLN A 71 12.85 -5.71 -2.01
CA GLN A 71 12.43 -4.54 -1.26
C GLN A 71 11.09 -4.77 -0.57
N VAL A 72 10.13 -5.39 -1.27
CA VAL A 72 8.80 -5.69 -0.70
C VAL A 72 8.93 -6.69 0.45
N ASN A 73 9.70 -7.77 0.30
CA ASN A 73 9.90 -8.74 1.37
C ASN A 73 10.56 -8.10 2.60
N ASN A 74 11.56 -7.25 2.40
CA ASN A 74 12.22 -6.51 3.48
C ASN A 74 11.26 -5.54 4.16
N MET A 75 10.47 -4.79 3.41
CA MET A 75 9.46 -3.87 3.95
C MET A 75 8.43 -4.62 4.80
N VAL A 76 7.87 -5.71 4.31
CA VAL A 76 6.88 -6.51 5.05
C VAL A 76 7.48 -7.06 6.33
N ALA A 77 8.69 -7.62 6.29
CA ALA A 77 9.38 -8.12 7.49
C ALA A 77 9.63 -7.00 8.52
N GLN A 78 10.01 -5.82 8.05
CA GLN A 78 10.22 -4.65 8.91
C GLN A 78 8.90 -4.16 9.54
N ILE A 79 7.83 -4.08 8.78
CA ILE A 79 6.49 -3.72 9.29
C ILE A 79 6.06 -4.71 10.37
N GLU A 80 6.18 -6.00 10.11
CA GLU A 80 5.77 -7.04 11.08
C GLU A 80 6.57 -6.98 12.38
N LYS A 81 7.85 -6.61 12.30
CA LYS A 81 8.72 -6.44 13.47
C LYS A 81 8.41 -5.16 14.25
N GLU A 82 8.16 -4.05 13.58
CA GLU A 82 8.06 -2.73 14.21
C GLU A 82 6.63 -2.34 14.57
N VAL A 83 5.65 -2.81 13.81
CA VAL A 83 4.24 -2.41 13.92
C VAL A 83 3.36 -3.59 14.29
N GLY A 84 3.41 -4.66 13.52
CA GLY A 84 2.60 -5.86 13.71
C GLY A 84 2.25 -6.56 12.41
N VAL A 85 1.66 -7.75 12.53
CA VAL A 85 1.21 -8.52 11.36
C VAL A 85 0.14 -7.74 10.59
N ILE A 86 0.32 -7.63 9.29
CA ILE A 86 -0.60 -6.93 8.40
C ILE A 86 -1.92 -7.70 8.31
N ASP A 87 -3.02 -7.09 8.74
CA ASP A 87 -4.37 -7.64 8.66
C ASP A 87 -5.08 -7.28 7.36
N ILE A 88 -4.78 -6.08 6.83
CA ILE A 88 -5.42 -5.50 5.65
C ILE A 88 -4.34 -4.99 4.72
N LEU A 89 -4.37 -5.46 3.47
CA LEU A 89 -3.56 -4.92 2.38
C LEU A 89 -4.47 -4.22 1.39
N VAL A 90 -4.15 -2.98 1.06
CA VAL A 90 -4.75 -2.25 -0.06
C VAL A 90 -3.66 -2.00 -1.10
N ASN A 91 -3.71 -2.71 -2.20
CA ASN A 91 -2.88 -2.47 -3.37
C ASN A 91 -3.44 -1.28 -4.13
N ASN A 92 -2.89 -0.10 -3.85
CA ASN A 92 -3.28 1.17 -4.45
C ASN A 92 -2.16 1.79 -5.30
N ALA A 93 -0.90 1.44 -5.07
CA ALA A 93 0.21 1.94 -5.90
C ALA A 93 -0.05 1.64 -7.37
N GLY A 94 0.05 2.66 -8.20
CA GLY A 94 -0.20 2.53 -9.63
C GLY A 94 0.23 3.80 -10.36
N ILE A 95 0.39 3.68 -11.68
CA ILE A 95 0.68 4.79 -12.57
C ILE A 95 -0.26 4.79 -13.76
N ILE A 96 -0.40 5.95 -14.38
CA ILE A 96 -1.07 6.08 -15.65
C ILE A 96 -0.17 6.81 -16.65
N LYS A 97 -0.13 6.31 -17.88
CA LYS A 97 0.49 7.01 -19.01
C LYS A 97 -0.58 7.34 -20.05
N ARG A 98 -0.87 8.62 -20.21
CA ARG A 98 -1.88 9.10 -21.17
C ARG A 98 -1.21 9.36 -22.51
N ILE A 99 -0.88 8.28 -23.22
CA ILE A 99 -0.24 8.29 -24.55
C ILE A 99 -1.21 7.62 -25.52
N PRO A 100 -1.46 8.20 -26.70
CA PRO A 100 -2.26 7.53 -27.72
C PRO A 100 -1.69 6.14 -28.02
N MET A 101 -2.54 5.13 -28.16
CA MET A 101 -2.12 3.74 -28.26
C MET A 101 -1.13 3.49 -29.39
N HIS A 102 -1.29 4.17 -30.54
CA HIS A 102 -0.40 4.04 -31.71
C HIS A 102 0.95 4.74 -31.53
N GLU A 103 1.11 5.56 -30.50
CA GLU A 103 2.35 6.26 -30.16
C GLU A 103 3.04 5.65 -28.94
N MET A 104 2.29 4.90 -28.11
CA MET A 104 2.82 4.28 -26.91
C MET A 104 3.81 3.16 -27.26
N THR A 105 4.99 3.23 -26.68
CA THR A 105 6.00 2.18 -26.84
C THR A 105 5.65 0.95 -26.00
N ALA A 106 6.15 -0.22 -26.42
CA ALA A 106 5.99 -1.45 -25.62
C ALA A 106 6.63 -1.34 -24.23
N ALA A 107 7.73 -0.58 -24.12
CA ALA A 107 8.39 -0.35 -22.82
C ALA A 107 7.51 0.48 -21.87
N GLU A 108 6.85 1.51 -22.36
CA GLU A 108 5.91 2.33 -21.57
C GLU A 108 4.70 1.52 -21.12
N PHE A 109 4.15 0.68 -22.00
CA PHE A 109 3.08 -0.23 -21.64
C PHE A 109 3.51 -1.23 -20.56
N ARG A 110 4.68 -1.88 -20.74
CA ARG A 110 5.21 -2.82 -19.73
C ARG A 110 5.44 -2.17 -18.38
N GLN A 111 5.87 -0.92 -18.33
CA GLN A 111 6.05 -0.19 -17.07
C GLN A 111 4.73 -0.05 -16.30
N VAL A 112 3.63 0.26 -17.00
CA VAL A 112 2.29 0.32 -16.37
C VAL A 112 1.88 -1.05 -15.85
N ILE A 113 2.01 -2.10 -16.68
CA ILE A 113 1.68 -3.47 -16.28
C ILE A 113 2.52 -3.94 -15.09
N ASP A 114 3.80 -3.58 -15.06
CA ASP A 114 4.69 -4.00 -13.97
C ASP A 114 4.24 -3.38 -12.64
N ILE A 115 3.91 -2.11 -12.62
CA ILE A 115 3.47 -1.43 -11.39
C ILE A 115 2.03 -1.81 -11.03
N ASP A 116 1.09 -1.78 -11.99
CA ASP A 116 -0.34 -1.87 -11.72
C ASP A 116 -0.84 -3.33 -11.58
N LEU A 117 -0.10 -4.31 -12.12
CA LEU A 117 -0.46 -5.73 -12.08
C LEU A 117 0.56 -6.57 -11.30
N ASN A 118 1.85 -6.52 -11.67
CA ASN A 118 2.87 -7.33 -11.00
C ASN A 118 3.13 -6.84 -9.58
N GLY A 119 3.14 -5.52 -9.33
CA GLY A 119 3.28 -4.94 -8.00
C GLY A 119 2.26 -5.48 -7.00
N PRO A 120 0.96 -5.42 -7.26
CA PRO A 120 -0.07 -6.03 -6.42
C PRO A 120 0.15 -7.52 -6.12
N PHE A 121 0.59 -8.30 -7.11
CA PHE A 121 0.93 -9.70 -6.92
C PHE A 121 2.12 -9.87 -5.96
N ILE A 122 3.19 -9.11 -6.16
CA ILE A 122 4.40 -9.19 -5.34
C ILE A 122 4.11 -8.83 -3.88
N VAL A 123 3.38 -7.74 -3.63
CA VAL A 123 3.02 -7.31 -2.28
C VAL A 123 2.06 -8.32 -1.62
N ALA A 124 1.04 -8.79 -2.34
CA ALA A 124 0.12 -9.81 -1.83
C ALA A 124 0.87 -11.10 -1.45
N LYS A 125 1.76 -11.58 -2.33
CA LYS A 125 2.60 -12.75 -2.08
C LYS A 125 3.42 -12.61 -0.78
N ALA A 126 3.92 -11.40 -0.49
CA ALA A 126 4.73 -11.15 0.71
C ALA A 126 3.91 -11.16 2.01
N VAL A 127 2.66 -10.68 1.99
CA VAL A 127 1.82 -10.59 3.20
C VAL A 127 1.01 -11.86 3.48
N ILE A 128 0.66 -12.64 2.46
CA ILE A 128 -0.19 -13.83 2.56
C ILE A 128 0.32 -14.86 3.58
N PRO A 129 1.62 -15.21 3.65
CA PRO A 129 2.07 -16.21 4.61
C PRO A 129 1.71 -15.90 6.07
N SER A 130 1.85 -14.66 6.49
CA SER A 130 1.49 -14.22 7.84
C SER A 130 -0.02 -14.17 8.04
N MET A 131 -0.80 -13.80 7.03
CA MET A 131 -2.26 -13.88 7.06
C MET A 131 -2.76 -15.33 7.21
N ILE A 132 -2.15 -16.27 6.48
CA ILE A 132 -2.47 -17.71 6.61
C ILE A 132 -2.15 -18.20 8.02
N LYS A 133 -0.96 -17.88 8.55
CA LYS A 133 -0.56 -18.26 9.91
C LYS A 133 -1.50 -17.70 10.96
N LYS A 134 -1.99 -16.48 10.77
CA LYS A 134 -2.93 -15.81 11.69
C LYS A 134 -4.38 -16.30 11.52
N GLY A 135 -4.69 -16.97 10.40
CA GLY A 135 -6.02 -17.50 10.09
C GLY A 135 -7.01 -16.48 9.52
N HIS A 136 -6.58 -15.25 9.27
CA HIS A 136 -7.40 -14.20 8.64
C HIS A 136 -6.56 -13.13 7.97
N GLY A 137 -7.14 -12.42 7.01
CA GLY A 137 -6.60 -11.27 6.31
C GLY A 137 -7.57 -10.77 5.25
N LYS A 138 -7.37 -9.56 4.81
CA LYS A 138 -8.13 -8.94 3.71
C LYS A 138 -7.17 -8.30 2.72
N ILE A 139 -7.37 -8.57 1.44
CA ILE A 139 -6.61 -7.96 0.35
C ILE A 139 -7.60 -7.26 -0.58
N ILE A 140 -7.36 -5.98 -0.82
CA ILE A 140 -8.16 -5.13 -1.69
C ILE A 140 -7.27 -4.60 -2.79
N ASN A 141 -7.65 -4.83 -4.04
CA ASN A 141 -6.96 -4.29 -5.20
C ASN A 141 -7.76 -3.13 -5.78
N ILE A 142 -7.14 -1.96 -5.87
CA ILE A 142 -7.74 -0.80 -6.52
C ILE A 142 -7.48 -0.95 -8.02
N CYS A 143 -8.56 -1.17 -8.76
CA CYS A 143 -8.53 -1.37 -10.20
C CYS A 143 -9.11 -0.15 -10.92
N SER A 144 -8.67 0.06 -12.16
CA SER A 144 -9.21 1.06 -13.06
C SER A 144 -9.39 0.46 -14.45
N MET A 145 -10.41 0.94 -15.18
CA MET A 145 -10.60 0.64 -16.61
C MET A 145 -10.17 1.83 -17.46
#